data_a9e414f99c31e2e882ee804970547784
#
_entry.id   a9e414f99c31e2e882ee804970547784
#
_cell.length_a   1.000
_cell.length_b   1.000
_cell.length_c   1.000
_cell.angle_alpha   90.00
_cell.angle_beta   90.00
_cell.angle_gamma   90.00
#
_symmetry.space_group_name_H-M   'P 1'
#
loop_
_entity.id
_entity.type
_entity.pdbx_description
1 polymer ?
#
loop_
_entity_poly.entity_id
_entity_poly.type
_entity_poly.pdbx_seq_one_letter_code
_entity_poly.pdbx_strand_id
1 'polypeptide(L)'
;MDKTDIRIPTDEELTAYMEKSAVSANGAYEQSPVVLMVDDAAIGTLGNFSASIGKAKSKKTFNVTAIAASALKNGTVLKYRSSFPEDKRTVLYIDTEQGRHHCQKVLKRILRLAGLPEDKNPDNLIMLALRKYAPSDTSGYSRTGYRHNPRSRTGDYRWHPRLSL
;
A
#
# COMPACT_ATOMS: atom_id res chain seq x y z
N MET A 1 -8.99 -18.32 22.87
CA MET A 1 -7.80 -17.58 22.43
C MET A 1 -6.72 -18.61 22.23
N ASP A 2 -6.49 -18.96 20.99
CA ASP A 2 -5.48 -19.95 20.61
C ASP A 2 -4.12 -19.30 20.79
N LYS A 3 -3.30 -19.87 21.69
CA LYS A 3 -1.92 -19.46 21.85
C LYS A 3 -1.21 -19.84 20.56
N THR A 4 -0.90 -18.87 19.73
CA THR A 4 0.00 -19.06 18.60
C THR A 4 1.29 -19.63 19.16
N ASP A 5 1.57 -20.92 18.92
CA ASP A 5 2.85 -21.54 19.27
C ASP A 5 3.96 -20.75 18.58
N ILE A 6 4.60 -19.86 19.33
CA ILE A 6 5.78 -19.14 18.88
C ILE A 6 6.90 -20.18 18.85
N ARG A 7 7.18 -20.71 17.64
CA ARG A 7 8.31 -21.59 17.43
C ARG A 7 9.59 -20.81 17.73
N ILE A 8 10.34 -21.25 18.70
CA ILE A 8 11.68 -20.71 19.00
C ILE A 8 12.64 -21.37 18.00
N PRO A 9 13.43 -20.59 17.22
CA PRO A 9 14.42 -21.14 16.31
C PRO A 9 15.50 -21.93 17.06
N THR A 10 16.07 -22.95 16.43
CA THR A 10 17.24 -23.66 16.97
C THR A 10 18.49 -22.79 16.89
N ASP A 11 19.53 -23.13 17.64
CA ASP A 11 20.83 -22.40 17.60
C ASP A 11 21.45 -22.41 16.20
N GLU A 12 21.29 -23.50 15.45
CA GLU A 12 21.74 -23.61 14.07
C GLU A 12 20.97 -22.65 13.13
N GLU A 13 19.64 -22.58 13.29
CA GLU A 13 18.80 -21.62 12.54
C GLU A 13 19.15 -20.18 12.88
N LEU A 14 19.40 -19.88 14.18
CA LEU A 14 19.83 -18.56 14.62
C LEU A 14 21.19 -18.17 14.02
N THR A 15 22.14 -19.08 14.02
CA THR A 15 23.45 -18.88 13.40
C THR A 15 23.32 -18.59 11.91
N ALA A 16 22.52 -19.39 11.20
CA ALA A 16 22.24 -19.16 9.76
C ALA A 16 21.56 -17.81 9.50
N TYR A 17 20.64 -17.37 10.37
CA TYR A 17 20.02 -16.04 10.26
C TYR A 17 21.03 -14.92 10.50
N MET A 18 21.91 -15.06 11.48
CA MET A 18 22.97 -14.08 11.76
C MET A 18 23.93 -13.95 10.59
N GLU A 19 24.40 -15.06 10.00
CA GLU A 19 25.29 -15.06 8.84
C GLU A 19 24.64 -14.38 7.62
N LYS A 20 23.38 -14.72 7.32
CA LYS A 20 22.62 -14.10 6.22
C LYS A 20 22.30 -12.62 6.43
N SER A 21 22.21 -12.19 7.68
CA SER A 21 21.86 -10.81 8.05
C SER A 21 23.08 -9.92 8.26
N ALA A 22 24.29 -10.51 8.33
CA ALA A 22 25.51 -9.75 8.53
C ALA A 22 25.80 -8.82 7.36
N VAL A 23 26.03 -7.54 7.66
CA VAL A 23 26.38 -6.50 6.68
C VAL A 23 27.85 -6.21 6.77
N SER A 24 28.56 -6.27 5.64
CA SER A 24 29.97 -5.96 5.54
C SER A 24 30.21 -4.60 4.91
N ALA A 25 31.16 -3.82 5.42
CA ALA A 25 31.53 -2.50 4.90
C ALA A 25 32.05 -2.55 3.45
N ASN A 26 32.61 -3.68 3.03
CA ASN A 26 33.11 -3.92 1.65
C ASN A 26 32.15 -4.78 0.83
N GLY A 27 30.97 -5.10 1.35
CA GLY A 27 29.95 -5.87 0.63
C GLY A 27 29.31 -5.06 -0.51
N ALA A 28 29.06 -5.71 -1.63
CA ALA A 28 28.27 -5.14 -2.72
C ALA A 28 26.80 -5.54 -2.51
N TYR A 29 25.93 -4.55 -2.24
CA TYR A 29 24.50 -4.77 -2.03
C TYR A 29 23.70 -4.06 -3.11
N GLU A 30 22.64 -4.72 -3.60
CA GLU A 30 21.73 -4.13 -4.58
C GLU A 30 20.92 -3.00 -3.93
N GLN A 31 20.91 -1.84 -4.58
CA GLN A 31 20.11 -0.71 -4.13
C GLN A 31 18.65 -0.86 -4.60
N SER A 32 17.71 -0.84 -3.67
CA SER A 32 16.29 -0.83 -4.01
C SER A 32 15.92 0.37 -4.88
N PRO A 33 15.20 0.17 -6.00
CA PRO A 33 14.80 1.27 -6.87
C PRO A 33 13.98 2.34 -6.13
N VAL A 34 14.26 3.61 -6.39
CA VAL A 34 13.45 4.73 -5.91
C VAL A 34 12.15 4.75 -6.71
N VAL A 35 11.01 4.63 -6.02
CA VAL A 35 9.67 4.58 -6.64
C VAL A 35 8.79 5.77 -6.29
N LEU A 36 9.16 6.57 -5.29
CA LEU A 36 8.43 7.76 -4.89
C LEU A 36 9.39 8.89 -4.50
N MET A 37 9.17 10.05 -5.07
CA MET A 37 9.93 11.28 -4.80
C MET A 37 9.01 12.43 -4.43
N VAL A 38 9.50 13.37 -3.65
CA VAL A 38 8.92 14.70 -3.42
C VAL A 38 9.94 15.74 -3.82
N ASP A 39 9.62 16.54 -4.81
CA ASP A 39 10.61 17.39 -5.49
C ASP A 39 11.82 16.52 -5.90
N ASP A 40 13.03 16.83 -5.43
CA ASP A 40 14.25 16.07 -5.74
C ASP A 40 14.64 15.04 -4.65
N ALA A 41 13.83 14.90 -3.59
CA ALA A 41 14.10 13.98 -2.49
C ALA A 41 13.38 12.63 -2.67
N ALA A 42 14.13 11.54 -2.55
CA ALA A 42 13.55 10.19 -2.49
C ALA A 42 12.87 9.96 -1.13
N ILE A 43 11.57 9.64 -1.14
CA ILE A 43 10.78 9.36 0.06
C ILE A 43 10.24 7.93 0.11
N GLY A 44 10.43 7.15 -0.94
CA GLY A 44 10.04 5.75 -0.98
C GLY A 44 10.87 4.96 -1.97
N THR A 45 11.33 3.79 -1.54
CA THR A 45 12.00 2.79 -2.37
C THR A 45 11.18 1.51 -2.40
N LEU A 46 11.35 0.71 -3.44
CA LEU A 46 10.62 -0.56 -3.58
C LEU A 46 10.98 -1.52 -2.43
N GLY A 47 9.96 -2.12 -1.82
CA GLY A 47 10.13 -3.05 -0.70
C GLY A 47 10.29 -2.39 0.68
N ASN A 48 10.34 -1.06 0.76
CA ASN A 48 10.43 -0.31 2.01
C ASN A 48 9.10 0.38 2.37
N PHE A 49 9.02 0.89 3.59
CA PHE A 49 7.87 1.67 4.04
C PHE A 49 8.30 3.08 4.49
N SER A 50 7.36 4.01 4.45
CA SER A 50 7.54 5.39 4.95
C SER A 50 6.41 5.73 5.90
N ALA A 51 6.67 6.57 6.91
CA ALA A 51 5.66 7.08 7.82
C ALA A 51 5.55 8.61 7.69
N SER A 52 4.31 9.09 7.53
CA SER A 52 4.02 10.55 7.56
C SER A 52 3.38 10.90 8.89
N ILE A 53 4.08 11.64 9.70
CA ILE A 53 3.62 12.10 11.01
C ILE A 53 3.36 13.60 11.01
N GLY A 54 2.51 14.08 11.93
CA GLY A 54 2.22 15.51 12.06
C GLY A 54 1.01 15.76 12.97
N LYS A 55 0.90 16.98 13.49
CA LYS A 55 -0.21 17.43 14.34
C LYS A 55 -1.56 17.31 13.60
N ALA A 56 -2.65 17.34 14.34
CA ALA A 56 -4.00 17.45 13.77
C ALA A 56 -4.07 18.67 12.83
N LYS A 57 -4.84 18.58 11.74
CA LYS A 57 -4.99 19.61 10.70
C LYS A 57 -3.72 19.97 9.90
N SER A 58 -2.63 19.18 9.97
CA SER A 58 -1.40 19.40 9.22
C SER A 58 -1.47 18.98 7.73
N LYS A 59 -2.67 18.86 7.16
CA LYS A 59 -2.91 18.46 5.75
C LYS A 59 -2.35 17.09 5.35
N LYS A 60 -2.11 16.18 6.32
CA LYS A 60 -1.62 14.82 6.05
C LYS A 60 -2.45 14.08 4.98
N THR A 61 -3.78 14.10 5.14
CA THR A 61 -4.68 13.45 4.17
C THR A 61 -4.52 14.01 2.76
N PHE A 62 -4.27 15.32 2.61
CA PHE A 62 -4.03 15.91 1.29
C PHE A 62 -2.72 15.40 0.69
N ASN A 63 -1.64 15.34 1.46
CA ASN A 63 -0.34 14.83 1.00
C ASN A 63 -0.46 13.35 0.59
N VAL A 64 -1.08 12.51 1.43
CA VAL A 64 -1.30 11.09 1.10
C VAL A 64 -2.18 10.94 -0.15
N THR A 65 -3.19 11.80 -0.33
CA THR A 65 -4.03 11.82 -1.54
C THR A 65 -3.20 12.14 -2.79
N ALA A 66 -2.29 13.12 -2.71
CA ALA A 66 -1.42 13.49 -3.83
C ALA A 66 -0.40 12.38 -4.16
N ILE A 67 0.15 11.72 -3.13
CA ILE A 67 1.01 10.53 -3.29
C ILE A 67 0.24 9.40 -3.98
N ALA A 68 -0.96 9.08 -3.52
CA ALA A 68 -1.78 8.04 -4.12
C ALA A 68 -2.13 8.36 -5.59
N ALA A 69 -2.42 9.63 -5.90
CA ALA A 69 -2.67 10.08 -7.26
C ALA A 69 -1.42 9.98 -8.15
N SER A 70 -0.23 10.32 -7.65
CA SER A 70 1.02 10.16 -8.40
C SER A 70 1.33 8.69 -8.66
N ALA A 71 1.10 7.81 -7.68
CA ALA A 71 1.26 6.37 -7.80
C ALA A 71 0.28 5.77 -8.83
N LEU A 72 -1.00 6.17 -8.78
CA LEU A 72 -2.03 5.73 -9.72
C LEU A 72 -1.71 6.13 -11.17
N LYS A 73 -1.25 7.37 -11.37
CA LYS A 73 -0.82 7.89 -12.66
C LYS A 73 0.53 7.30 -13.12
N ASN A 74 1.32 6.81 -12.18
CA ASN A 74 2.74 6.45 -12.36
C ASN A 74 3.55 7.60 -12.99
N GLY A 75 3.42 8.78 -12.38
CA GLY A 75 4.02 10.02 -12.90
C GLY A 75 3.95 11.15 -11.88
N THR A 76 4.04 12.39 -12.36
CA THR A 76 4.07 13.57 -11.50
C THR A 76 2.66 14.09 -11.21
N VAL A 77 2.37 14.32 -9.93
CA VAL A 77 1.18 15.00 -9.42
C VAL A 77 1.62 16.00 -8.36
N LEU A 78 1.40 17.29 -8.58
CA LEU A 78 1.95 18.36 -7.75
C LEU A 78 3.48 18.18 -7.66
N LYS A 79 4.01 18.10 -6.44
CA LYS A 79 5.43 17.88 -6.16
C LYS A 79 5.83 16.41 -5.99
N TYR A 80 4.88 15.48 -6.07
CA TYR A 80 5.13 14.04 -5.92
C TYR A 80 5.32 13.40 -7.30
N ARG A 81 6.35 12.59 -7.43
CA ARG A 81 6.63 11.80 -8.63
C ARG A 81 6.76 10.33 -8.28
N SER A 82 6.01 9.48 -8.97
CA SER A 82 6.05 8.03 -8.82
C SER A 82 6.58 7.36 -10.09
N SER A 83 7.36 6.28 -9.89
CA SER A 83 7.90 5.44 -10.95
C SER A 83 7.91 3.99 -10.49
N PHE A 84 6.77 3.31 -10.61
CA PHE A 84 6.61 1.91 -10.24
C PHE A 84 6.80 0.99 -11.45
N PRO A 85 7.41 -0.21 -11.27
CA PRO A 85 7.41 -1.27 -12.26
C PRO A 85 5.98 -1.63 -12.68
N GLU A 86 5.81 -2.18 -13.88
CA GLU A 86 4.48 -2.44 -14.44
C GLU A 86 3.63 -3.41 -13.60
N ASP A 87 4.26 -4.42 -13.02
CA ASP A 87 3.63 -5.40 -12.14
C ASP A 87 3.34 -4.88 -10.71
N LYS A 88 3.73 -3.65 -10.36
CA LYS A 88 3.60 -3.04 -9.03
C LYS A 88 2.76 -1.75 -9.02
N ARG A 89 1.87 -1.55 -10.01
CA ARG A 89 1.10 -0.31 -10.17
C ARG A 89 -0.28 -0.31 -9.52
N THR A 90 -0.63 -1.35 -8.77
CA THR A 90 -1.89 -1.37 -8.03
C THR A 90 -1.76 -0.56 -6.74
N VAL A 91 -2.62 0.42 -6.57
CA VAL A 91 -2.70 1.27 -5.39
C VAL A 91 -3.79 0.75 -4.47
N LEU A 92 -3.41 0.35 -3.26
CA LEU A 92 -4.34 0.01 -2.18
C LEU A 92 -4.35 1.12 -1.15
N TYR A 93 -5.48 1.84 -1.04
CA TYR A 93 -5.71 2.88 -0.04
C TYR A 93 -6.63 2.36 1.06
N ILE A 94 -6.14 2.33 2.28
CA ILE A 94 -6.90 1.86 3.45
C ILE A 94 -7.11 3.04 4.40
N ASP A 95 -8.38 3.31 4.76
CA ASP A 95 -8.75 4.33 5.74
C ASP A 95 -9.48 3.66 6.91
N THR A 96 -8.92 3.78 8.12
CA THR A 96 -9.46 3.20 9.35
C THR A 96 -10.20 4.22 10.21
N GLU A 97 -10.13 5.51 9.86
CA GLU A 97 -10.69 6.61 10.67
C GLU A 97 -11.97 7.18 10.07
N GLN A 98 -12.08 7.23 8.74
CA GLN A 98 -13.16 7.94 8.07
C GLN A 98 -14.29 7.00 7.60
N GLY A 99 -15.51 7.51 7.62
CA GLY A 99 -16.65 6.79 7.05
C GLY A 99 -16.65 6.82 5.51
N ARG A 100 -17.42 5.92 4.89
CA ARG A 100 -17.48 5.74 3.42
C ARG A 100 -17.68 7.02 2.63
N HIS A 101 -18.56 7.94 3.10
CA HIS A 101 -18.81 9.21 2.42
C HIS A 101 -17.54 10.09 2.33
N HIS A 102 -16.75 10.14 3.41
CA HIS A 102 -15.49 10.89 3.39
C HIS A 102 -14.43 10.20 2.54
N CYS A 103 -14.33 8.87 2.62
CA CYS A 103 -13.46 8.08 1.75
C CYS A 103 -13.80 8.29 0.26
N GLN A 104 -15.09 8.39 -0.10
CA GLN A 104 -15.51 8.70 -1.46
C GLN A 104 -15.02 10.09 -1.92
N LYS A 105 -15.06 11.09 -1.04
CA LYS A 105 -14.50 12.42 -1.35
C LYS A 105 -12.98 12.38 -1.56
N VAL A 106 -12.26 11.56 -0.76
CA VAL A 106 -10.82 11.33 -0.93
C VAL A 106 -10.56 10.62 -2.25
N LEU A 107 -11.32 9.56 -2.57
CA LEU A 107 -11.24 8.82 -3.83
C LEU A 107 -11.41 9.75 -5.04
N LYS A 108 -12.48 10.55 -5.08
CA LYS A 108 -12.71 11.52 -6.16
C LYS A 108 -11.58 12.53 -6.29
N ARG A 109 -10.97 12.95 -5.18
CA ARG A 109 -9.80 13.83 -5.21
C ARG A 109 -8.57 13.13 -5.80
N ILE A 110 -8.33 11.86 -5.47
CA ILE A 110 -7.25 11.06 -6.08
C ILE A 110 -7.44 11.01 -7.59
N LEU A 111 -8.64 10.65 -8.06
CA LEU A 111 -8.97 10.56 -9.48
C LEU A 111 -8.76 11.90 -10.20
N ARG A 112 -9.30 13.00 -9.64
CA ARG A 112 -9.12 14.35 -10.20
C ARG A 112 -7.65 14.74 -10.30
N LEU A 113 -6.86 14.50 -9.27
CA LEU A 113 -5.42 14.82 -9.27
C LEU A 113 -4.64 13.94 -10.26
N ALA A 114 -5.06 12.71 -10.48
CA ALA A 114 -4.49 11.82 -11.48
C ALA A 114 -4.94 12.13 -12.92
N GLY A 115 -5.93 13.02 -13.10
CA GLY A 115 -6.52 13.34 -14.40
C GLY A 115 -7.47 12.27 -14.92
N LEU A 116 -8.12 11.53 -14.04
CA LEU A 116 -9.05 10.45 -14.35
C LEU A 116 -10.51 10.86 -14.08
N PRO A 117 -11.51 10.23 -14.76
CA PRO A 117 -12.93 10.44 -14.48
C PRO A 117 -13.29 10.14 -13.03
N GLU A 118 -14.12 10.98 -12.39
CA GLU A 118 -14.50 10.86 -10.98
C GLU A 118 -15.71 9.93 -10.73
N ASP A 119 -16.32 9.42 -11.77
CA ASP A 119 -17.51 8.58 -11.78
C ASP A 119 -17.20 7.08 -11.96
N LYS A 120 -15.95 6.73 -12.27
CA LYS A 120 -15.52 5.36 -12.50
C LYS A 120 -14.23 5.05 -11.74
N ASN A 121 -14.22 3.93 -11.02
CA ASN A 121 -12.99 3.43 -10.39
C ASN A 121 -12.08 2.78 -11.45
N PRO A 122 -10.80 3.15 -11.53
CA PRO A 122 -9.84 2.44 -12.36
C PRO A 122 -9.49 1.09 -11.73
N ASP A 123 -9.12 0.12 -12.56
CA ASP A 123 -8.85 -1.26 -12.13
C ASP A 123 -7.65 -1.39 -11.18
N ASN A 124 -6.74 -0.44 -11.23
CA ASN A 124 -5.53 -0.41 -10.41
C ASN A 124 -5.65 0.48 -9.15
N LEU A 125 -6.87 0.89 -8.75
CA LEU A 125 -7.11 1.59 -7.48
C LEU A 125 -8.17 0.89 -6.63
N ILE A 126 -7.76 0.45 -5.46
CA ILE A 126 -8.63 -0.16 -4.45
C ILE A 126 -8.68 0.77 -3.25
N MET A 127 -9.88 1.19 -2.85
CA MET A 127 -10.08 2.00 -1.65
C MET A 127 -10.98 1.30 -0.64
N LEU A 128 -10.47 1.09 0.57
CA LEU A 128 -11.15 0.41 1.66
C LEU A 128 -11.42 1.39 2.82
N ALA A 129 -12.68 1.50 3.24
CA ALA A 129 -13.10 2.25 4.43
C ALA A 129 -13.40 1.27 5.56
N LEU A 130 -12.45 1.10 6.47
CA LEU A 130 -12.46 0.05 7.50
C LEU A 130 -12.92 0.53 8.89
N ARG A 131 -13.30 1.80 9.05
CA ARG A 131 -13.71 2.37 10.35
C ARG A 131 -14.74 1.54 11.13
N LYS A 132 -15.62 0.81 10.42
CA LYS A 132 -16.70 0.03 11.05
C LYS A 132 -16.27 -1.38 11.46
N TYR A 133 -15.07 -1.79 11.13
CA TYR A 133 -14.57 -3.13 11.35
C TYR A 133 -13.58 -3.16 12.50
N ALA A 134 -13.63 -4.20 13.34
CA ALA A 134 -12.64 -4.41 14.38
C ALA A 134 -11.28 -4.84 13.77
N PRO A 135 -10.14 -4.61 14.44
CA PRO A 135 -8.84 -5.10 13.97
C PRO A 135 -8.80 -6.60 13.68
N SER A 136 -9.53 -7.42 14.47
CA SER A 136 -9.72 -8.86 14.23
C SER A 136 -10.34 -9.17 12.88
N ASP A 137 -11.28 -8.35 12.41
CA ASP A 137 -11.99 -8.57 11.15
C ASP A 137 -11.14 -8.16 9.94
N THR A 138 -10.15 -7.30 10.17
CA THR A 138 -9.30 -6.71 9.12
C THR A 138 -7.96 -7.42 8.94
N SER A 139 -7.53 -8.24 9.90
CA SER A 139 -6.26 -8.98 9.85
C SER A 139 -6.15 -9.95 8.66
N GLY A 140 -7.28 -10.37 8.09
CA GLY A 140 -7.33 -11.21 6.89
C GLY A 140 -7.03 -10.49 5.57
N TYR A 141 -7.21 -9.16 5.49
CA TYR A 141 -7.05 -8.42 4.23
C TYR A 141 -5.61 -8.37 3.70
N SER A 142 -4.62 -8.49 4.57
CA SER A 142 -3.20 -8.53 4.19
C SER A 142 -2.74 -9.94 3.76
N ARG A 143 -3.43 -11.00 4.18
CA ARG A 143 -3.07 -12.40 3.88
C ARG A 143 -3.73 -12.93 2.61
N THR A 144 -4.94 -12.47 2.29
CA THR A 144 -5.62 -12.81 1.04
C THR A 144 -5.14 -11.87 -0.04
N GLY A 145 -4.12 -12.30 -0.80
CA GLY A 145 -3.68 -11.54 -1.98
C GLY A 145 -4.89 -11.21 -2.85
N TYR A 146 -5.20 -9.94 -2.98
CA TYR A 146 -6.25 -9.46 -3.87
C TYR A 146 -5.89 -9.87 -5.30
N ARG A 147 -6.58 -10.85 -5.85
CA ARG A 147 -6.49 -11.18 -7.27
C ARG A 147 -7.60 -10.43 -8.00
N HIS A 148 -7.19 -9.44 -8.78
CA HIS A 148 -8.05 -8.81 -9.77
C HIS A 148 -8.59 -9.88 -10.74
N ASN A 149 -9.92 -9.96 -10.91
CA ASN A 149 -10.53 -10.76 -11.97
C ASN A 149 -10.76 -9.88 -13.21
N PRO A 150 -9.97 -10.00 -14.28
CA PRO A 150 -10.08 -9.14 -15.45
C PRO A 150 -11.37 -9.35 -16.28
N ARG A 151 -12.27 -10.26 -15.87
CA ARG A 151 -13.49 -10.60 -16.61
C ARG A 151 -14.79 -10.01 -16.07
N SER A 152 -14.79 -9.25 -14.98
CA SER A 152 -16.02 -8.61 -14.50
C SER A 152 -16.27 -7.28 -15.25
N ARG A 153 -17.10 -7.32 -16.29
CA ARG A 153 -17.56 -6.13 -17.06
C ARG A 153 -18.57 -5.25 -16.31
N THR A 154 -18.93 -5.59 -15.10
CA THR A 154 -19.87 -4.85 -14.26
C THR A 154 -19.21 -4.61 -12.91
N GLY A 155 -19.30 -3.37 -12.41
CA GLY A 155 -18.65 -2.88 -11.20
C GLY A 155 -19.01 -3.55 -9.86
N ASP A 156 -19.33 -4.82 -9.89
CA ASP A 156 -19.57 -5.68 -8.73
C ASP A 156 -18.23 -6.26 -8.28
N TYR A 157 -17.63 -5.61 -7.31
CA TYR A 157 -16.48 -6.15 -6.57
C TYR A 157 -16.96 -7.31 -5.69
N ARG A 158 -17.05 -8.54 -6.24
CA ARG A 158 -17.26 -9.76 -5.44
C ARG A 158 -15.95 -10.19 -4.82
N TRP A 159 -15.94 -10.14 -3.52
CA TRP A 159 -14.91 -10.72 -2.69
C TRP A 159 -15.06 -12.25 -2.68
N HIS A 160 -14.06 -13.00 -3.16
CA HIS A 160 -14.02 -14.46 -3.04
C HIS A 160 -12.92 -14.83 -2.04
N PRO A 161 -13.28 -15.21 -0.80
CA PRO A 161 -12.31 -15.80 0.11
C PRO A 161 -11.91 -17.17 -0.46
N ARG A 162 -10.63 -17.39 -0.73
CA ARG A 162 -10.11 -18.74 -0.87
C ARG A 162 -10.03 -19.35 0.52
N LEU A 163 -10.88 -20.34 0.80
CA LEU A 163 -10.62 -21.33 1.81
C LEU A 163 -9.45 -22.17 1.30
N SER A 164 -8.26 -21.97 1.85
CA SER A 164 -7.16 -22.93 1.74
C SER A 164 -7.34 -23.94 2.87
N LEU A 165 -7.62 -25.18 2.49
CA LEU A 165 -7.45 -26.35 3.33
C LEU A 165 -5.97 -26.54 3.66
#